data_8030ef59700c6909d674310f3912a70c
#
_entry.id   8030ef59700c6909d674310f3912a70c
#
_cell.length_a   1.000
_cell.length_b   1.000
_cell.length_c   1.000
_cell.angle_alpha   90.00
_cell.angle_beta   90.00
_cell.angle_gamma   90.00
#
_symmetry.space_group_name_H-M   'P 1'
#
loop_
_entity.id
_entity.type
_entity.pdbx_description
1 polymer ?
#
loop_
_entity_poly.entity_id
_entity_poly.type
_entity_poly.pdbx_seq_one_letter_code
_entity_poly.pdbx_strand_id
1 'polypeptide(L)'
;MKPALAHFLVKTFVPEGGTLLDPFAGVGTIPFEGALAGRKSLGFDISPAAIRITGAKLRRPDKRLCETLLATLESQIAGEAIDTRDEESASRIRFNGSLITYFNRQTFRELLIARRFFLNQPPETPEVCLVFSALLH
;
A
#
# COMPACT_ATOMS: atom_id res chain seq x y z
N MET A 1 -14.25 -5.58 -4.67
CA MET A 1 -15.28 -5.43 -5.75
C MET A 1 -14.64 -5.72 -7.09
N LYS A 2 -15.38 -6.28 -8.07
CA LYS A 2 -14.88 -6.49 -9.44
C LYS A 2 -14.82 -5.15 -10.19
N PRO A 3 -13.75 -4.84 -10.95
CA PRO A 3 -13.60 -3.56 -11.66
C PRO A 3 -14.77 -3.23 -12.60
N ALA A 4 -15.27 -4.21 -13.35
CA ALA A 4 -16.41 -3.99 -14.26
C ALA A 4 -17.69 -3.53 -13.54
N LEU A 5 -17.96 -4.04 -12.34
CA LEU A 5 -19.09 -3.58 -11.53
C LEU A 5 -18.85 -2.17 -11.00
N ALA A 6 -17.65 -1.86 -10.53
CA ALA A 6 -17.30 -0.52 -10.06
C ALA A 6 -17.43 0.50 -11.23
N HIS A 7 -16.95 0.15 -12.42
CA HIS A 7 -17.09 0.97 -13.62
C HIS A 7 -18.58 1.25 -13.94
N PHE A 8 -19.41 0.21 -13.96
CA PHE A 8 -20.84 0.34 -14.19
C PHE A 8 -21.50 1.27 -13.18
N LEU A 9 -21.24 1.08 -11.87
CA LEU A 9 -21.81 1.91 -10.81
C LEU A 9 -21.38 3.38 -10.97
N VAL A 10 -20.10 3.65 -11.19
CA VAL A 10 -19.59 5.01 -11.38
C VAL A 10 -20.24 5.68 -12.59
N LYS A 11 -20.28 5.01 -13.74
CA LYS A 11 -20.88 5.57 -14.96
C LYS A 11 -22.38 5.82 -14.83
N THR A 12 -23.08 4.96 -14.11
CA THR A 12 -24.55 5.04 -13.97
C THR A 12 -24.99 6.09 -12.96
N PHE A 13 -24.29 6.17 -11.82
CA PHE A 13 -24.77 6.93 -10.67
C PHE A 13 -23.99 8.22 -10.39
N VAL A 14 -22.80 8.41 -10.96
CA VAL A 14 -21.99 9.62 -10.74
C VAL A 14 -21.97 10.46 -12.01
N PRO A 15 -22.59 11.65 -12.02
CA PRO A 15 -22.62 12.51 -13.19
C PRO A 15 -21.21 12.99 -13.58
N GLU A 16 -21.06 13.51 -14.80
CA GLU A 16 -19.80 14.11 -15.24
C GLU A 16 -19.40 15.28 -14.34
N GLY A 17 -18.12 15.34 -13.95
CA GLY A 17 -17.62 16.32 -12.99
C GLY A 17 -18.08 16.09 -11.55
N GLY A 18 -18.89 15.07 -11.28
CA GLY A 18 -19.40 14.74 -9.96
C GLY A 18 -18.29 14.22 -9.02
N THR A 19 -18.63 14.15 -7.73
CA THR A 19 -17.77 13.60 -6.68
C THR A 19 -18.38 12.33 -6.13
N LEU A 20 -17.60 11.29 -6.03
CA LEU A 20 -17.98 10.04 -5.34
C LEU A 20 -17.25 9.90 -4.01
N LEU A 21 -17.92 9.26 -3.07
CA LEU A 21 -17.39 8.92 -1.77
C LEU A 21 -17.52 7.41 -1.57
N ASP A 22 -16.41 6.76 -1.24
CA ASP A 22 -16.37 5.36 -0.83
C ASP A 22 -15.87 5.25 0.62
N PRO A 23 -16.75 5.05 1.60
CA PRO A 23 -16.35 4.99 3.01
C PRO A 23 -15.68 3.68 3.41
N PHE A 24 -15.63 2.68 2.51
CA PHE A 24 -15.00 1.38 2.70
C PHE A 24 -14.17 1.00 1.48
N ALA A 25 -13.26 1.90 1.09
CA ALA A 25 -12.57 1.85 -0.19
C ALA A 25 -11.72 0.59 -0.42
N GLY A 26 -11.25 -0.05 0.65
CA GLY A 26 -10.35 -1.19 0.55
C GLY A 26 -9.14 -0.83 -0.30
N VAL A 27 -8.86 -1.67 -1.31
CA VAL A 27 -7.77 -1.41 -2.27
C VAL A 27 -8.14 -0.42 -3.39
N GLY A 28 -9.20 0.38 -3.19
CA GLY A 28 -9.51 1.55 -4.02
C GLY A 28 -10.11 1.27 -5.39
N THR A 29 -10.84 0.17 -5.58
CA THR A 29 -11.43 -0.16 -6.90
C THR A 29 -12.44 0.90 -7.35
N ILE A 30 -13.36 1.31 -6.49
CA ILE A 30 -14.36 2.36 -6.83
C ILE A 30 -13.69 3.74 -7.03
N PRO A 31 -12.84 4.23 -6.09
CA PRO A 31 -12.12 5.47 -6.32
C PRO A 31 -11.30 5.48 -7.60
N PHE A 32 -10.66 4.36 -7.96
CA PHE A 32 -9.87 4.25 -9.18
C PHE A 32 -10.74 4.34 -10.45
N GLU A 33 -11.86 3.61 -10.51
CA GLU A 33 -12.81 3.71 -11.62
C GLU A 33 -13.43 5.10 -11.73
N GLY A 34 -13.67 5.77 -10.59
CA GLY A 34 -14.08 7.16 -10.56
C GLY A 34 -13.05 8.09 -11.19
N ALA A 35 -11.78 7.94 -10.85
CA ALA A 35 -10.68 8.71 -11.43
C ALA A 35 -10.53 8.45 -12.94
N LEU A 36 -10.61 7.19 -13.38
CA LEU A 36 -10.61 6.83 -14.82
C LEU A 36 -11.78 7.45 -15.60
N ALA A 37 -12.92 7.60 -14.93
CA ALA A 37 -14.12 8.23 -15.52
C ALA A 37 -14.13 9.77 -15.40
N GLY A 38 -13.02 10.38 -14.95
CA GLY A 38 -12.92 11.83 -14.79
C GLY A 38 -13.77 12.40 -13.64
N ARG A 39 -14.09 11.58 -12.63
CA ARG A 39 -14.83 12.00 -11.42
C ARG A 39 -13.86 12.30 -10.29
N LYS A 40 -14.22 13.22 -9.39
CA LYS A 40 -13.51 13.37 -8.12
C LYS A 40 -13.85 12.18 -7.23
N SER A 41 -12.83 11.60 -6.62
CA SER A 41 -13.01 10.40 -5.78
C SER A 41 -12.40 10.62 -4.41
N LEU A 42 -13.17 10.30 -3.37
CA LEU A 42 -12.76 10.27 -1.99
C LEU A 42 -12.96 8.86 -1.46
N GLY A 43 -11.91 8.23 -0.97
CA GLY A 43 -11.95 6.90 -0.37
C GLY A 43 -11.45 6.95 1.06
N PHE A 44 -12.14 6.23 1.95
CA PHE A 44 -11.74 6.04 3.33
C PHE A 44 -11.59 4.56 3.63
N ASP A 45 -10.61 4.22 4.44
CA ASP A 45 -10.43 2.87 4.97
C ASP A 45 -9.69 2.93 6.30
N ILE A 46 -9.93 1.96 7.18
CA ILE A 46 -9.21 1.84 8.46
C ILE A 46 -7.85 1.18 8.32
N SER A 47 -7.62 0.47 7.21
CA SER A 47 -6.38 -0.24 6.93
C SER A 47 -5.33 0.70 6.32
N PRO A 48 -4.20 0.95 6.98
CA PRO A 48 -3.10 1.73 6.40
C PRO A 48 -2.56 1.13 5.09
N ALA A 49 -2.58 -0.20 4.96
CA ALA A 49 -2.19 -0.87 3.72
C ALA A 49 -3.16 -0.56 2.59
N ALA A 50 -4.48 -0.62 2.84
CA ALA A 50 -5.51 -0.27 1.87
C ALA A 50 -5.36 1.17 1.37
N ILE A 51 -5.13 2.12 2.29
CA ILE A 51 -4.92 3.54 1.95
C ILE A 51 -3.70 3.71 1.04
N ARG A 52 -2.58 3.03 1.33
CA ARG A 52 -1.36 3.10 0.50
C ARG A 52 -1.57 2.48 -0.88
N ILE A 53 -2.23 1.33 -0.98
CA ILE A 53 -2.56 0.68 -2.25
C ILE A 53 -3.48 1.58 -3.09
N THR A 54 -4.48 2.18 -2.47
CA THR A 54 -5.38 3.13 -3.14
C THR A 54 -4.62 4.37 -3.60
N GLY A 55 -3.73 4.91 -2.76
CA GLY A 55 -2.87 6.04 -3.10
C GLY A 55 -1.95 5.75 -4.29
N ALA A 56 -1.39 4.55 -4.37
CA ALA A 56 -0.57 4.10 -5.50
C ALA A 56 -1.35 4.08 -6.82
N LYS A 57 -2.62 3.71 -6.78
CA LYS A 57 -3.49 3.67 -7.98
C LYS A 57 -3.96 5.04 -8.44
N LEU A 58 -4.21 5.95 -7.51
CA LEU A 58 -4.81 7.26 -7.79
C LEU A 58 -3.80 8.35 -8.13
N ARG A 59 -2.54 8.16 -7.77
CA ARG A 59 -1.47 9.14 -7.95
C ARG A 59 -0.53 8.70 -9.06
N ARG A 60 0.23 9.66 -9.60
CA ARG A 60 1.25 9.39 -10.62
C ARG A 60 2.63 9.60 -10.01
N PRO A 61 3.27 8.53 -9.49
CA PRO A 61 4.60 8.62 -8.90
C PRO A 61 5.65 8.90 -9.98
N ASP A 62 6.71 9.59 -9.60
CA ASP A 62 7.88 9.75 -10.43
C ASP A 62 8.69 8.44 -10.48
N LYS A 63 8.98 7.97 -11.70
CA LYS A 63 9.68 6.70 -11.91
C LYS A 63 11.06 6.69 -11.28
N ARG A 64 11.84 7.79 -11.45
CA ARG A 64 13.22 7.87 -10.93
C ARG A 64 13.23 7.86 -9.40
N LEU A 65 12.28 8.55 -8.78
CA LEU A 65 12.15 8.54 -7.33
C LEU A 65 11.74 7.16 -6.80
N CYS A 66 10.88 6.44 -7.52
CA CYS A 66 10.55 5.04 -7.20
C CYS A 66 11.79 4.13 -7.29
N GLU A 67 12.57 4.26 -8.35
CA GLU A 67 13.81 3.49 -8.55
C GLU A 67 14.83 3.81 -7.44
N THR A 68 14.98 5.07 -7.06
CA THR A 68 15.85 5.49 -5.96
C THR A 68 15.39 4.91 -4.62
N LEU A 69 14.08 4.96 -4.36
CA LEU A 69 13.50 4.42 -3.13
C LEU A 69 13.70 2.91 -3.03
N LEU A 70 13.50 2.20 -4.16
CA LEU A 70 13.70 0.76 -4.24
C LEU A 70 15.18 0.39 -4.02
N ALA A 71 16.11 1.07 -4.69
CA ALA A 71 17.55 0.85 -4.50
C ALA A 71 17.98 1.10 -3.05
N THR A 72 17.41 2.11 -2.39
CA THR A 72 17.67 2.39 -0.97
C THR A 72 17.16 1.25 -0.08
N LEU A 73 15.96 0.76 -0.34
CA LEU A 73 15.39 -0.39 0.37
C LEU A 73 16.24 -1.65 0.18
N GLU A 74 16.64 -1.95 -1.06
CA GLU A 74 17.51 -3.10 -1.37
C GLU A 74 18.85 -3.01 -0.65
N SER A 75 19.46 -1.83 -0.63
CA SER A 75 20.72 -1.58 0.07
C SER A 75 20.58 -1.81 1.59
N GLN A 76 19.47 -1.36 2.19
CA GLN A 76 19.21 -1.60 3.61
C GLN A 76 18.98 -3.08 3.91
N ILE A 77 18.20 -3.77 3.08
CA ILE A 77 17.97 -5.21 3.24
C ILE A 77 19.29 -5.99 3.15
N ALA A 78 20.19 -5.59 2.26
CA ALA A 78 21.49 -6.25 2.08
C ALA A 78 22.47 -5.95 3.23
N GLY A 79 22.48 -4.72 3.75
CA GLY A 79 23.49 -4.23 4.70
C GLY A 79 23.10 -4.26 6.17
N GLU A 80 21.80 -4.24 6.49
CA GLU A 80 21.35 -4.11 7.86
C GLU A 80 21.00 -5.46 8.50
N ALA A 81 21.24 -5.57 9.81
CA ALA A 81 20.74 -6.66 10.64
C ALA A 81 19.41 -6.26 11.29
N ILE A 82 18.57 -7.25 11.58
CA ILE A 82 17.44 -7.06 12.49
C ILE A 82 17.98 -6.94 13.91
N ASP A 83 17.34 -6.09 14.71
CA ASP A 83 17.60 -5.99 16.14
C ASP A 83 16.46 -6.64 16.94
N THR A 84 16.66 -6.73 18.25
CA THR A 84 15.64 -7.29 19.16
C THR A 84 14.34 -6.49 19.15
N ARG A 85 14.38 -5.19 18.83
CA ARG A 85 13.19 -4.32 18.74
C ARG A 85 12.32 -4.68 17.53
N ASP A 86 12.96 -5.04 16.42
CA ASP A 86 12.24 -5.50 15.23
C ASP A 86 11.46 -6.78 15.53
N GLU A 87 12.11 -7.75 16.20
CA GLU A 87 11.49 -9.03 16.60
C GLU A 87 10.39 -8.84 17.66
N GLU A 88 10.63 -8.01 18.68
CA GLU A 88 9.62 -7.67 19.68
C GLU A 88 8.41 -6.97 19.07
N SER A 89 8.64 -6.03 18.14
CA SER A 89 7.57 -5.34 17.43
C SER A 89 6.74 -6.29 16.58
N ALA A 90 7.38 -7.26 15.93
CA ALA A 90 6.69 -8.30 15.16
C ALA A 90 5.90 -9.27 16.06
N SER A 91 6.45 -9.62 17.23
CA SER A 91 5.78 -10.53 18.19
C SER A 91 4.50 -9.94 18.80
N ARG A 92 4.39 -8.61 18.83
CA ARG A 92 3.17 -7.90 19.29
C ARG A 92 2.03 -7.93 18.27
N ILE A 93 2.33 -8.27 17.02
CA ILE A 93 1.30 -8.42 15.99
C ILE A 93 0.53 -9.71 16.28
N ARG A 94 -0.74 -9.56 16.66
CA ARG A 94 -1.63 -10.69 16.87
C ARG A 94 -2.04 -11.28 15.52
N PHE A 95 -1.53 -12.46 15.24
CA PHE A 95 -1.88 -13.28 14.09
C PHE A 95 -2.33 -14.66 14.58
N ASN A 96 -2.88 -15.50 13.69
CA ASN A 96 -3.34 -16.85 14.05
C ASN A 96 -2.21 -17.82 14.44
N GLY A 97 -0.97 -17.36 14.39
CA GLY A 97 0.23 -18.08 14.80
C GLY A 97 1.44 -17.15 14.86
N SER A 98 2.60 -17.67 15.18
CA SER A 98 3.84 -16.89 15.16
C SER A 98 4.21 -16.57 13.71
N LEU A 99 4.51 -15.31 13.41
CA LEU A 99 4.90 -14.89 12.06
C LEU A 99 6.12 -15.66 11.54
N ILE A 100 7.06 -16.02 12.40
CA ILE A 100 8.26 -16.79 12.04
C ILE A 100 7.92 -18.18 11.50
N THR A 101 6.74 -18.73 11.80
CA THR A 101 6.32 -20.05 11.29
C THR A 101 5.82 -19.99 9.85
N TYR A 102 5.47 -18.80 9.35
CA TYR A 102 4.97 -18.60 7.98
C TYR A 102 6.07 -18.29 6.98
N PHE A 103 7.22 -17.82 7.45
CA PHE A 103 8.32 -17.38 6.60
C PHE A 103 9.61 -18.11 7.00
N ASN A 104 10.47 -18.40 6.02
CA ASN A 104 11.81 -18.81 6.35
C ASN A 104 12.56 -17.64 7.02
N ARG A 105 13.64 -17.97 7.75
CA ARG A 105 14.38 -16.99 8.57
C ARG A 105 14.90 -15.80 7.75
N GLN A 106 15.34 -16.03 6.52
CA GLN A 106 15.88 -14.99 5.66
C GLN A 106 14.77 -14.03 5.20
N THR A 107 13.67 -14.58 4.68
CA THR A 107 12.51 -13.77 4.25
C THR A 107 11.90 -13.00 5.43
N PHE A 108 11.83 -13.62 6.61
CA PHE A 108 11.32 -12.94 7.79
C PHE A 108 12.19 -11.74 8.17
N ARG A 109 13.53 -11.89 8.14
CA ARG A 109 14.47 -10.78 8.34
C ARG A 109 14.24 -9.65 7.33
N GLU A 110 14.16 -9.97 6.05
CA GLU A 110 13.94 -8.99 4.96
C GLU A 110 12.63 -8.23 5.15
N LEU A 111 11.56 -8.92 5.53
CA LEU A 111 10.26 -8.31 5.83
C LEU A 111 10.33 -7.35 7.03
N LEU A 112 11.08 -7.67 8.07
CA LEU A 112 11.22 -6.78 9.23
C LEU A 112 12.01 -5.53 8.88
N ILE A 113 13.08 -5.64 8.09
CA ILE A 113 13.85 -4.49 7.58
C ILE A 113 12.96 -3.62 6.68
N ALA A 114 12.25 -4.21 5.73
CA ALA A 114 11.33 -3.50 4.86
C ALA A 114 10.22 -2.79 5.66
N ARG A 115 9.66 -3.46 6.67
CA ARG A 115 8.67 -2.84 7.58
C ARG A 115 9.24 -1.61 8.27
N ARG A 116 10.44 -1.70 8.86
CA ARG A 116 11.12 -0.58 9.51
C ARG A 116 11.37 0.56 8.53
N PHE A 117 11.83 0.25 7.32
CA PHE A 117 12.00 1.23 6.26
C PHE A 117 10.72 2.03 6.00
N PHE A 118 9.59 1.35 5.76
CA PHE A 118 8.33 2.01 5.44
C PHE A 118 7.69 2.74 6.63
N LEU A 119 7.95 2.34 7.86
CA LEU A 119 7.50 3.08 9.04
C LEU A 119 8.19 4.44 9.16
N ASN A 120 9.40 4.58 8.62
CA ASN A 120 10.17 5.82 8.62
C ASN A 120 9.93 6.70 7.37
N GLN A 121 9.13 6.24 6.40
CA GLN A 121 8.79 7.02 5.21
C GLN A 121 7.48 7.80 5.40
N PRO A 122 7.34 8.99 4.79
CA PRO A 122 6.07 9.70 4.74
C PRO A 122 5.00 8.80 4.09
N PRO A 123 3.89 8.49 4.80
CA PRO A 123 2.95 7.46 4.34
C PRO A 123 2.16 7.84 3.09
N GLU A 124 2.12 9.11 2.73
CA GLU A 124 1.28 9.63 1.65
C GLU A 124 2.02 10.01 0.37
N THR A 125 3.34 9.81 0.30
CA THR A 125 4.09 10.07 -0.93
C THR A 125 3.70 9.06 -2.01
N PRO A 126 3.42 9.47 -3.26
CA PRO A 126 3.02 8.55 -4.33
C PRO A 126 4.01 7.41 -4.55
N GLU A 127 5.31 7.71 -4.50
CA GLU A 127 6.39 6.75 -4.68
C GLU A 127 6.43 5.70 -3.56
N VAL A 128 6.27 6.15 -2.31
CA VAL A 128 6.18 5.26 -1.13
C VAL A 128 4.96 4.37 -1.24
N CYS A 129 3.81 4.91 -1.65
CA CYS A 129 2.60 4.13 -1.88
C CYS A 129 2.80 3.05 -2.94
N LEU A 130 3.46 3.40 -4.06
CA LEU A 130 3.70 2.44 -5.15
C LEU A 130 4.65 1.33 -4.74
N VAL A 131 5.83 1.68 -4.20
CA VAL A 131 6.85 0.68 -3.80
C VAL A 131 6.32 -0.21 -2.68
N PHE A 132 5.63 0.37 -1.69
CA PHE A 132 4.96 -0.41 -0.64
C PHE A 132 3.91 -1.38 -1.20
N SER A 133 3.09 -0.93 -2.16
CA SER A 133 2.08 -1.80 -2.79
C SER A 133 2.69 -2.97 -3.55
N ALA A 134 3.82 -2.76 -4.20
CA ALA A 134 4.54 -3.81 -4.92
C ALA A 134 5.08 -4.90 -3.99
N LEU A 135 5.44 -4.56 -2.75
CA LEU A 135 5.89 -5.54 -1.74
C LEU A 135 4.76 -6.40 -1.15
N LEU A 136 3.50 -5.99 -1.31
CA LEU A 136 2.35 -6.74 -0.81
C LEU A 136 1.82 -7.78 -1.82
N HIS A 137 2.42 -7.86 -3.00
CA HIS A 137 2.10 -8.81 -4.07
C HIS A 137 3.17 -9.87 -4.20
#